data_e9ef69edb400021b6a601b9e1fabe0c5
#
_entry.id   e9ef69edb400021b6a601b9e1fabe0c5
#
_cell.length_a   1.000
_cell.length_b   1.000
_cell.length_c   1.000
_cell.angle_alpha   90.00
_cell.angle_beta   90.00
_cell.angle_gamma   90.00
#
_symmetry.space_group_name_H-M   'P 1'
#
loop_
_entity.id
_entity.type
_entity.pdbx_description
1 polymer ?
#
loop_
_entity_poly.entity_id
_entity_poly.type
_entity_poly.pdbx_seq_one_letter_code
_entity_poly.pdbx_strand_id
1 'polypeptide(L)'
;LLELLKERIPAGVDQAAYVKAGFLADITTDKTNSPYISKQKAVMILGTMLGGYNIQPLIKCLESDELGEVAANALSTTLLIFDAFNEVLALSETNKNAKTVIDAWAEGTWFKEKQEIAEQIKLTVYKVPGEINTDDLSPATDAWSRPDIPLHALAMFKMPREGLEKPLETIE
;
A
#
# COMPACT_ATOMS: atom_id res chain seq x y z
N LEU A 1 4.56 -9.80 -17.30
CA LEU A 1 5.35 -9.29 -16.18
C LEU A 1 4.78 -7.99 -15.62
N LEU A 2 4.61 -6.95 -16.44
CA LEU A 2 4.10 -5.66 -15.97
C LEU A 2 2.71 -5.78 -15.34
N GLU A 3 1.81 -6.53 -15.93
CA GLU A 3 0.47 -6.77 -15.38
C GLU A 3 0.56 -7.47 -14.01
N LEU A 4 1.38 -8.52 -13.91
CA LEU A 4 1.61 -9.23 -12.65
C LEU A 4 2.15 -8.32 -11.55
N LEU A 5 3.07 -7.40 -11.87
CA LEU A 5 3.65 -6.47 -10.90
C LEU A 5 2.70 -5.34 -10.50
N LYS A 6 1.75 -4.99 -11.35
CA LYS A 6 0.73 -3.97 -11.07
C LYS A 6 -0.50 -4.52 -10.35
N GLU A 7 -0.65 -5.83 -10.32
CA GLU A 7 -1.79 -6.47 -9.68
C GLU A 7 -1.83 -6.09 -8.20
N ARG A 8 -2.90 -5.41 -7.81
CA ARG A 8 -3.14 -4.95 -6.45
C ARG A 8 -3.87 -6.02 -5.67
N ILE A 9 -3.15 -7.06 -5.32
CA ILE A 9 -3.69 -8.06 -4.40
C ILE A 9 -3.47 -7.54 -2.98
N PRO A 10 -4.48 -7.58 -2.11
CA PRO A 10 -4.36 -7.12 -0.73
C PRO A 10 -3.19 -7.77 0.00
N ALA A 11 -2.49 -6.99 0.81
CA ALA A 11 -1.45 -7.52 1.69
C ALA A 11 -2.04 -8.62 2.58
N GLY A 12 -1.30 -9.71 2.72
CA GLY A 12 -1.74 -10.91 3.45
C GLY A 12 -2.54 -11.90 2.59
N VAL A 13 -2.98 -11.50 1.39
CA VAL A 13 -3.54 -12.39 0.37
C VAL A 13 -2.50 -12.68 -0.71
N ASP A 14 -1.77 -11.68 -1.18
CA ASP A 14 -0.64 -11.88 -2.09
C ASP A 14 0.61 -12.30 -1.31
N GLN A 15 0.85 -13.58 -1.24
CA GLN A 15 2.07 -14.14 -0.63
C GLN A 15 3.35 -13.74 -1.39
N ALA A 16 3.22 -13.29 -2.64
CA ALA A 16 4.33 -12.85 -3.45
C ALA A 16 4.61 -11.34 -3.35
N ALA A 17 3.83 -10.58 -2.58
CA ALA A 17 3.96 -9.12 -2.49
C ALA A 17 5.39 -8.69 -2.11
N TYR A 18 6.02 -9.33 -1.12
CA TYR A 18 7.39 -9.03 -0.73
C TYR A 18 8.41 -9.36 -1.83
N VAL A 19 8.20 -10.45 -2.59
CA VAL A 19 9.07 -10.84 -3.72
C VAL A 19 8.97 -9.83 -4.86
N LYS A 20 7.74 -9.38 -5.18
CA LYS A 20 7.51 -8.34 -6.18
C LYS A 20 8.18 -7.03 -5.78
N ALA A 21 8.02 -6.61 -4.53
CA ALA A 21 8.67 -5.42 -4.01
C ALA A 21 10.20 -5.56 -4.00
N GLY A 22 10.72 -6.71 -3.59
CA GLY A 22 12.16 -7.01 -3.61
C GLY A 22 12.75 -6.93 -5.01
N PHE A 23 12.11 -7.53 -6.01
CA PHE A 23 12.53 -7.45 -7.40
C PHE A 23 12.57 -6.00 -7.93
N LEU A 24 11.55 -5.20 -7.64
CA LEU A 24 11.51 -3.80 -8.03
C LEU A 24 12.60 -2.98 -7.30
N ALA A 25 12.82 -3.23 -6.02
CA ALA A 25 13.89 -2.61 -5.25
C ALA A 25 15.29 -2.94 -5.78
N ASP A 26 15.50 -4.18 -6.22
CA ASP A 26 16.76 -4.59 -6.82
C ASP A 26 17.03 -3.89 -8.17
N ILE A 27 15.97 -3.58 -8.93
CA ILE A 27 16.09 -2.75 -10.15
C ILE A 27 16.51 -1.31 -9.78
N THR A 28 15.96 -0.71 -8.74
CA THR A 28 16.30 0.66 -8.32
C THR A 28 17.75 0.80 -7.85
N THR A 29 18.35 -0.28 -7.37
CA THR A 29 19.71 -0.33 -6.82
C THR A 29 20.75 -0.98 -7.75
N ASP A 30 20.42 -1.23 -9.02
CA ASP A 30 21.28 -1.90 -10.01
C ASP A 30 21.72 -3.34 -9.64
N LYS A 31 21.08 -3.96 -8.67
CA LYS A 31 21.34 -5.37 -8.34
C LYS A 31 20.78 -6.32 -9.40
N THR A 32 19.75 -5.89 -10.09
CA THR A 32 19.21 -6.56 -11.27
C THR A 32 18.77 -5.55 -12.31
N ASN A 33 18.55 -6.01 -13.52
CA ASN A 33 18.02 -5.18 -14.59
C ASN A 33 16.85 -5.90 -15.32
N SER A 34 16.05 -5.11 -16.02
CA SER A 34 14.98 -5.64 -16.85
C SER A 34 14.89 -4.82 -18.14
N PRO A 35 14.77 -5.46 -19.30
CA PRO A 35 14.55 -4.74 -20.55
C PRO A 35 13.17 -4.07 -20.63
N TYR A 36 12.27 -4.39 -19.71
CA TYR A 36 10.87 -3.91 -19.72
C TYR A 36 10.58 -2.89 -18.61
N ILE A 37 11.46 -2.74 -17.63
CA ILE A 37 11.23 -1.91 -16.44
C ILE A 37 12.47 -1.08 -16.19
N SER A 38 12.39 0.24 -16.41
CA SER A 38 13.41 1.19 -15.99
C SER A 38 13.35 1.39 -14.47
N LYS A 39 14.41 1.95 -13.87
CA LYS A 39 14.45 2.31 -12.45
C LYS A 39 13.29 3.22 -12.06
N GLN A 40 13.04 4.27 -12.83
CA GLN A 40 11.92 5.18 -12.58
C GLN A 40 10.59 4.44 -12.64
N LYS A 41 10.41 3.52 -13.61
CA LYS A 41 9.21 2.70 -13.70
C LYS A 41 9.06 1.76 -12.49
N ALA A 42 10.17 1.21 -11.99
CA ALA A 42 10.16 0.40 -10.78
C ALA A 42 9.69 1.20 -9.56
N VAL A 43 10.20 2.44 -9.38
CA VAL A 43 9.75 3.34 -8.30
C VAL A 43 8.26 3.66 -8.43
N MET A 44 7.77 3.97 -9.63
CA MET A 44 6.34 4.22 -9.85
C MET A 44 5.46 3.01 -9.48
N ILE A 45 5.88 1.79 -9.84
CA ILE A 45 5.14 0.57 -9.50
C ILE A 45 5.20 0.34 -7.98
N LEU A 46 6.36 0.50 -7.33
CA LEU A 46 6.47 0.46 -5.87
C LEU A 46 5.49 1.42 -5.20
N GLY A 47 5.34 2.63 -5.72
CA GLY A 47 4.39 3.62 -5.20
C GLY A 47 2.93 3.19 -5.26
N THR A 48 2.58 2.19 -6.07
CA THR A 48 1.22 1.66 -6.17
C THR A 48 0.98 0.41 -5.33
N MET A 49 2.02 -0.16 -4.72
CA MET A 49 1.92 -1.39 -3.95
C MET A 49 1.27 -1.14 -2.58
N LEU A 50 0.67 -2.18 -2.03
CA LEU A 50 0.04 -2.18 -0.72
C LEU A 50 0.82 -3.11 0.23
N GLY A 51 0.66 -2.90 1.55
CA GLY A 51 1.19 -3.82 2.56
C GLY A 51 2.54 -3.44 3.16
N GLY A 52 3.10 -2.28 2.79
CA GLY A 52 4.29 -1.72 3.42
C GLY A 52 5.64 -2.24 2.91
N TYR A 53 5.70 -3.30 2.12
CA TYR A 53 6.95 -3.83 1.56
C TYR A 53 7.67 -2.86 0.61
N ASN A 54 6.94 -1.88 0.10
CA ASN A 54 7.42 -0.83 -0.81
C ASN A 54 8.01 0.38 -0.08
N ILE A 55 7.70 0.60 1.18
CA ILE A 55 8.02 1.83 1.92
C ILE A 55 9.53 2.02 2.04
N GLN A 56 10.24 1.05 2.59
CA GLN A 56 11.70 1.14 2.75
C GLN A 56 12.46 1.29 1.43
N PRO A 57 12.14 0.55 0.35
CA PRO A 57 12.71 0.81 -0.97
C PRO A 57 12.50 2.23 -1.48
N LEU A 58 11.30 2.80 -1.27
CA LEU A 58 10.99 4.17 -1.69
C LEU A 58 11.75 5.21 -0.86
N ILE A 59 11.86 5.03 0.46
CA ILE A 59 12.64 5.93 1.33
C ILE A 59 14.11 5.96 0.88
N LYS A 60 14.71 4.82 0.59
CA LYS A 60 16.08 4.75 0.07
C LYS A 60 16.27 5.48 -1.26
N CYS A 61 15.26 5.48 -2.12
CA CYS A 61 15.30 6.21 -3.38
C CYS A 61 15.27 7.74 -3.21
N LEU A 62 14.83 8.28 -2.07
CA LEU A 62 14.82 9.73 -1.82
C LEU A 62 16.20 10.39 -1.92
N GLU A 63 17.25 9.64 -1.61
CA GLU A 63 18.63 10.13 -1.66
C GLU A 63 19.25 10.05 -3.06
N SER A 64 18.58 9.44 -4.02
CA SER A 64 19.07 9.30 -5.41
C SER A 64 18.78 10.56 -6.21
N ASP A 65 19.81 11.07 -6.91
CA ASP A 65 19.64 12.19 -7.84
C ASP A 65 18.69 11.86 -8.99
N GLU A 66 18.65 10.60 -9.43
CA GLU A 66 17.81 10.12 -10.55
C GLU A 66 16.39 9.79 -10.11
N LEU A 67 16.21 9.22 -8.91
CA LEU A 67 14.95 8.61 -8.48
C LEU A 67 14.24 9.38 -7.38
N GLY A 68 14.93 10.32 -6.72
CA GLY A 68 14.44 10.97 -5.51
C GLY A 68 13.13 11.70 -5.70
N GLU A 69 12.95 12.41 -6.81
CA GLU A 69 11.71 13.13 -7.09
C GLU A 69 10.53 12.17 -7.32
N VAL A 70 10.76 11.09 -8.08
CA VAL A 70 9.72 10.09 -8.35
C VAL A 70 9.34 9.34 -7.06
N ALA A 71 10.33 9.06 -6.20
CA ALA A 71 10.09 8.44 -4.89
C ALA A 71 9.34 9.39 -3.95
N ALA A 72 9.68 10.68 -3.94
CA ALA A 72 8.96 11.68 -3.16
C ALA A 72 7.50 11.77 -3.58
N ASN A 73 7.21 11.80 -4.87
CA ASN A 73 5.83 11.80 -5.38
C ASN A 73 5.05 10.55 -4.95
N ALA A 74 5.69 9.37 -5.00
CA ALA A 74 5.07 8.13 -4.54
C ALA A 74 4.76 8.14 -3.04
N LEU A 75 5.70 8.62 -2.21
CA LEU A 75 5.54 8.69 -0.76
C LEU A 75 4.59 9.82 -0.31
N SER A 76 4.46 10.89 -1.07
CA SER A 76 3.58 12.02 -0.74
C SER A 76 2.10 11.61 -0.64
N THR A 77 1.70 10.59 -1.37
CA THR A 77 0.33 10.03 -1.35
C THR A 77 0.19 8.79 -0.46
N THR A 78 1.26 8.44 0.27
CA THR A 78 1.31 7.26 1.12
C THR A 78 1.27 7.68 2.59
N LEU A 79 0.42 7.03 3.38
CA LEU A 79 0.42 7.22 4.83
C LEU A 79 1.68 6.58 5.43
N LEU A 80 2.57 7.42 5.96
CA LEU A 80 3.74 6.96 6.71
C LEU A 80 3.38 6.81 8.18
N ILE A 81 3.72 5.67 8.76
CA ILE A 81 3.46 5.36 10.16
C ILE A 81 4.73 4.94 10.89
N PHE A 82 4.76 5.19 12.22
CA PHE A 82 5.84 4.77 13.12
C PHE A 82 7.24 5.16 12.61
N ASP A 83 8.13 4.19 12.56
CA ASP A 83 9.54 4.41 12.22
C ASP A 83 9.73 4.98 10.82
N ALA A 84 8.89 4.62 9.85
CA ALA A 84 8.96 5.15 8.49
C ALA A 84 8.76 6.67 8.45
N PHE A 85 7.80 7.21 9.23
CA PHE A 85 7.61 8.65 9.35
C PHE A 85 8.83 9.33 9.98
N ASN A 86 9.33 8.79 11.09
CA ASN A 86 10.49 9.35 11.79
C ASN A 86 11.75 9.34 10.92
N GLU A 87 11.96 8.30 10.12
CA GLU A 87 13.08 8.19 9.19
C GLU A 87 13.02 9.27 8.11
N VAL A 88 11.87 9.46 7.48
CA VAL A 88 11.69 10.51 6.46
C VAL A 88 11.77 11.90 7.10
N LEU A 89 11.25 12.10 8.31
CA LEU A 89 11.35 13.37 9.03
C LEU A 89 12.82 13.72 9.31
N ALA A 90 13.61 12.79 9.82
CA ALA A 90 15.04 13.01 10.05
C ALA A 90 15.78 13.30 8.74
N LEU A 91 15.48 12.56 7.66
CA LEU A 91 16.09 12.78 6.35
C LEU A 91 15.71 14.16 5.76
N SER A 92 14.54 14.68 6.09
CA SER A 92 14.05 15.98 5.58
C SER A 92 14.88 17.19 6.01
N GLU A 93 15.71 17.05 7.05
CA GLU A 93 16.62 18.12 7.49
C GLU A 93 17.69 18.45 6.43
N THR A 94 18.08 17.47 5.63
CA THR A 94 19.18 17.62 4.65
C THR A 94 18.78 17.27 3.22
N ASN A 95 17.66 16.60 3.03
CA ASN A 95 17.20 16.10 1.73
C ASN A 95 15.89 16.77 1.30
N LYS A 96 15.94 17.47 0.17
CA LYS A 96 14.76 18.20 -0.37
C LYS A 96 13.59 17.29 -0.74
N ASN A 97 13.87 16.07 -1.21
CA ASN A 97 12.84 15.11 -1.61
C ASN A 97 12.09 14.60 -0.38
N ALA A 98 12.83 14.29 0.68
CA ALA A 98 12.23 13.92 1.97
C ALA A 98 11.41 15.08 2.57
N LYS A 99 11.90 16.33 2.43
CA LYS A 99 11.14 17.51 2.85
C LYS A 99 9.82 17.62 2.10
N THR A 100 9.81 17.40 0.78
CA THR A 100 8.58 17.37 -0.03
C THR A 100 7.57 16.36 0.50
N VAL A 101 8.02 15.16 0.91
CA VAL A 101 7.15 14.14 1.51
C VAL A 101 6.55 14.62 2.82
N ILE A 102 7.35 15.21 3.72
CA ILE A 102 6.86 15.72 5.01
C ILE A 102 5.89 16.88 4.82
N ASP A 103 6.18 17.80 3.91
CA ASP A 103 5.29 18.93 3.59
C ASP A 103 3.95 18.41 3.04
N ALA A 104 3.96 17.46 2.10
CA ALA A 104 2.77 16.81 1.55
C ALA A 104 1.97 16.07 2.65
N TRP A 105 2.66 15.42 3.56
CA TRP A 105 2.03 14.74 4.70
C TRP A 105 1.35 15.74 5.64
N ALA A 106 2.01 16.85 5.94
CA ALA A 106 1.47 17.92 6.80
C ALA A 106 0.22 18.58 6.16
N GLU A 107 0.21 18.72 4.83
CA GLU A 107 -0.93 19.22 4.06
C GLU A 107 -2.07 18.19 3.93
N GLY A 108 -1.84 16.95 4.29
CA GLY A 108 -2.80 15.86 4.17
C GLY A 108 -3.03 15.39 2.74
N THR A 109 -2.05 15.51 1.86
CA THR A 109 -2.13 15.10 0.44
C THR A 109 -2.54 13.63 0.31
N TRP A 110 -1.96 12.74 1.10
CA TRP A 110 -2.31 11.31 1.15
C TRP A 110 -3.80 11.04 1.44
N PHE A 111 -4.50 12.02 2.04
CA PHE A 111 -5.91 11.95 2.37
C PHE A 111 -6.78 12.70 1.35
N LYS A 112 -6.37 13.90 0.96
CA LYS A 112 -7.15 14.79 0.08
C LYS A 112 -7.23 14.28 -1.37
N GLU A 113 -6.20 13.60 -1.85
CA GLU A 113 -6.17 13.06 -3.22
C GLU A 113 -6.95 11.74 -3.39
N LYS A 114 -7.67 11.30 -2.35
CA LYS A 114 -8.60 10.18 -2.50
C LYS A 114 -9.77 10.58 -3.41
N GLN A 115 -10.28 9.60 -4.15
CA GLN A 115 -11.44 9.82 -5.02
C GLN A 115 -12.60 10.44 -4.23
N GLU A 116 -13.22 11.45 -4.80
CA GLU A 116 -14.46 12.01 -4.26
C GLU A 116 -15.53 10.92 -4.17
N ILE A 117 -16.30 10.98 -3.08
CA ILE A 117 -17.42 10.05 -2.89
C ILE A 117 -18.50 10.42 -3.91
N ALA A 118 -18.98 9.46 -4.67
CA ALA A 118 -20.06 9.67 -5.63
C ALA A 118 -21.33 10.16 -4.92
N GLU A 119 -22.06 11.09 -5.55
CA GLU A 119 -23.34 11.58 -5.03
C GLU A 119 -24.38 10.46 -4.81
N GLN A 120 -24.27 9.39 -5.58
CA GLN A 120 -25.09 8.21 -5.46
C GLN A 120 -24.21 6.95 -5.43
N ILE A 121 -24.38 6.14 -4.40
CA ILE A 121 -23.70 4.88 -4.24
C ILE A 121 -24.71 3.76 -4.32
N LYS A 122 -24.57 2.86 -5.32
CA LYS A 122 -25.35 1.64 -5.41
C LYS A 122 -24.68 0.57 -4.56
N LEU A 123 -25.39 0.09 -3.54
CA LEU A 123 -24.89 -0.95 -2.65
C LEU A 123 -25.66 -2.25 -2.86
N THR A 124 -24.95 -3.36 -2.76
CA THR A 124 -25.55 -4.68 -2.59
C THR A 124 -25.58 -4.99 -1.09
N VAL A 125 -26.76 -5.19 -0.54
CA VAL A 125 -26.90 -5.55 0.88
C VAL A 125 -26.77 -7.06 1.01
N TYR A 126 -25.83 -7.48 1.85
CA TYR A 126 -25.62 -8.87 2.19
C TYR A 126 -26.00 -9.11 3.65
N LYS A 127 -26.92 -10.06 3.89
CA LYS A 127 -27.34 -10.44 5.24
C LYS A 127 -26.52 -11.62 5.72
N VAL A 128 -25.70 -11.40 6.73
CA VAL A 128 -24.94 -12.47 7.40
C VAL A 128 -25.82 -13.10 8.49
N PRO A 129 -26.09 -14.40 8.45
CA PRO A 129 -26.84 -15.09 9.48
C PRO A 129 -26.01 -15.32 10.74
N GLY A 130 -26.69 -15.45 11.87
CA GLY A 130 -26.07 -15.77 13.16
C GLY A 130 -25.50 -14.56 13.90
N GLU A 131 -24.81 -14.83 14.98
CA GLU A 131 -24.12 -13.83 15.79
C GLU A 131 -22.83 -13.39 15.12
N ILE A 132 -22.57 -12.09 15.11
CA ILE A 132 -21.36 -11.48 14.55
C ILE A 132 -20.60 -10.81 15.69
N ASN A 133 -19.30 -11.05 15.75
CA ASN A 133 -18.41 -10.41 16.71
C ASN A 133 -17.41 -9.48 16.02
N THR A 134 -16.59 -8.80 16.80
CA THR A 134 -15.61 -7.84 16.29
C THR A 134 -14.58 -8.50 15.38
N ASP A 135 -14.14 -9.72 15.70
CA ASP A 135 -13.12 -10.42 14.90
C ASP A 135 -13.65 -10.92 13.57
N ASP A 136 -14.98 -11.09 13.42
CA ASP A 136 -15.58 -11.37 12.12
C ASP A 136 -15.45 -10.17 11.16
N LEU A 137 -15.53 -8.96 11.69
CA LEU A 137 -15.49 -7.72 10.88
C LEU A 137 -14.10 -7.11 10.82
N SER A 138 -13.34 -7.23 11.89
CA SER A 138 -12.02 -6.58 12.05
C SER A 138 -11.08 -7.48 12.85
N PRO A 139 -10.54 -8.55 12.22
CA PRO A 139 -9.69 -9.49 12.91
C PRO A 139 -8.42 -8.82 13.45
N ALA A 140 -8.17 -8.93 14.77
CA ALA A 140 -6.99 -8.36 15.41
C ALA A 140 -5.67 -8.86 14.81
N THR A 141 -5.65 -10.10 14.33
CA THR A 141 -4.48 -10.71 13.67
C THR A 141 -4.09 -10.03 12.36
N ASP A 142 -5.00 -9.31 11.71
CA ASP A 142 -4.76 -8.61 10.45
C ASP A 142 -4.44 -7.12 10.63
N ALA A 143 -4.53 -6.59 11.85
CA ALA A 143 -4.32 -5.16 12.13
C ALA A 143 -2.90 -4.68 11.74
N TRP A 144 -1.89 -5.52 11.92
CA TRP A 144 -0.50 -5.18 11.61
C TRP A 144 -0.17 -5.22 10.11
N SER A 145 -0.79 -6.14 9.38
CA SER A 145 -0.56 -6.31 7.93
C SER A 145 -1.45 -5.42 7.08
N ARG A 146 -2.50 -4.86 7.67
CA ARG A 146 -3.53 -4.07 6.99
C ARG A 146 -3.83 -2.80 7.78
N PRO A 147 -2.90 -1.81 7.77
CA PRO A 147 -2.98 -0.66 8.66
C PRO A 147 -4.01 0.40 8.26
N ASP A 148 -4.52 0.36 7.04
CA ASP A 148 -5.55 1.29 6.58
C ASP A 148 -6.93 0.62 6.47
N ILE A 149 -7.98 1.42 6.50
CA ILE A 149 -9.37 0.94 6.47
C ILE A 149 -9.69 0.12 5.21
N PRO A 150 -9.33 0.55 3.99
CA PRO A 150 -9.58 -0.24 2.79
C PRO A 150 -8.92 -1.61 2.80
N LEU A 151 -7.66 -1.68 3.24
CA LEU A 151 -6.93 -2.95 3.35
C LEU A 151 -7.48 -3.83 4.47
N HIS A 152 -7.84 -3.23 5.62
CA HIS A 152 -8.38 -3.98 6.73
C HIS A 152 -9.77 -4.55 6.43
N ALA A 153 -10.59 -3.84 5.65
CA ALA A 153 -11.89 -4.32 5.19
C ALA A 153 -11.81 -5.64 4.41
N LEU A 154 -10.70 -5.91 3.73
CA LEU A 154 -10.46 -7.18 3.02
C LEU A 154 -10.21 -8.37 3.94
N ALA A 155 -10.07 -8.15 5.25
CA ALA A 155 -10.01 -9.22 6.25
C ALA A 155 -11.40 -9.59 6.80
N MET A 156 -12.42 -8.82 6.46
CA MET A 156 -13.79 -9.08 6.92
C MET A 156 -14.24 -10.48 6.53
N PHE A 157 -14.76 -11.22 7.51
CA PHE A 157 -15.21 -12.60 7.33
C PHE A 157 -14.14 -13.55 6.77
N LYS A 158 -12.86 -13.31 7.05
CA LYS A 158 -11.75 -14.18 6.64
C LYS A 158 -11.92 -15.63 7.12
N MET A 159 -12.51 -15.80 8.30
CA MET A 159 -12.76 -17.14 8.85
C MET A 159 -14.08 -17.70 8.31
N PRO A 160 -14.08 -18.98 7.85
CA PRO A 160 -15.30 -19.65 7.43
C PRO A 160 -16.34 -19.70 8.56
N ARG A 161 -17.59 -19.52 8.21
CA ARG A 161 -18.71 -19.63 9.15
C ARG A 161 -19.92 -20.26 8.48
N GLU A 162 -20.84 -20.76 9.30
CA GLU A 162 -22.05 -21.40 8.79
C GLU A 162 -22.84 -20.45 7.87
N GLY A 163 -23.15 -20.93 6.68
CA GLY A 163 -23.86 -20.17 5.64
C GLY A 163 -23.01 -19.14 4.90
N LEU A 164 -21.70 -19.07 5.16
CA LEU A 164 -20.78 -18.18 4.51
C LEU A 164 -19.39 -18.86 4.35
N GLU A 165 -19.33 -19.87 3.49
CA GLU A 165 -18.11 -20.68 3.35
C GLU A 165 -16.98 -19.95 2.62
N LYS A 166 -17.32 -19.01 1.75
CA LYS A 166 -16.37 -18.20 0.96
C LYS A 166 -16.73 -16.72 1.01
N PRO A 167 -16.55 -16.07 2.15
CA PRO A 167 -17.04 -14.71 2.35
C PRO A 167 -16.44 -13.70 1.37
N LEU A 168 -15.15 -13.79 1.04
CA LEU A 168 -14.50 -12.86 0.08
C LEU A 168 -15.10 -12.98 -1.32
N GLU A 169 -15.31 -14.19 -1.83
CA GLU A 169 -15.93 -14.43 -3.14
C GLU A 169 -17.41 -13.99 -3.20
N THR A 170 -18.04 -13.83 -2.05
CA THR A 170 -19.46 -13.44 -1.93
C THR A 170 -19.65 -11.93 -1.80
N ILE A 171 -18.63 -11.23 -1.28
CA ILE A 171 -18.68 -9.79 -0.99
C ILE A 171 -18.09 -8.97 -2.14
N GLU A 172 -17.19 -9.55 -2.96
CA GLU A 172 -16.70 -8.95 -4.20
C GLU A 172 -17.78 -8.99 -5.29
#